data_8ecca55db17e6746a159bbb227018721
#
_entry.id   8ecca55db17e6746a159bbb227018721
#
_cell.length_a   1.000
_cell.length_b   1.000
_cell.length_c   1.000
_cell.angle_alpha   90.00
_cell.angle_beta   90.00
_cell.angle_gamma   90.00
#
_symmetry.space_group_name_H-M   'P 1'
#
loop_
_entity.id
_entity.type
_entity.pdbx_description
1 polymer ?
#
loop_
_entity_poly.entity_id
_entity_poly.type
_entity_poly.pdbx_seq_one_letter_code
_entity_poly.pdbx_strand_id
1 'polypeptide(L)'
;MELRDLTALELGAAIKKGEVSTVEAARAALDAIAAQDKALNAFITVTGERTLERAEKLQAGAREAESPLYGVPMAIKDNICTRGIKTSCASKILGDFAPPYDAAVVERLARAGAVSLGKLNMDEFAMGSTSETSYYGPVRNPWDLERVPGGSSGGGAAAVAAGLGWYAVGSDTGGSIRQPASYCGVTGIKPTYGTVSRYGLIAYASSLDQIGPLCRDAADCAAVLDVLMGHD
;
A
#
# COMPACT_ATOMS: atom_id res chain seq x y z
N MET A 1 19.38 4.28 -14.53
CA MET A 1 17.98 4.22 -14.12
C MET A 1 17.99 3.64 -12.73
N GLU A 2 17.50 4.39 -11.76
CA GLU A 2 17.40 3.89 -10.40
C GLU A 2 16.23 2.91 -10.30
N LEU A 3 16.30 1.92 -9.38
CA LEU A 3 15.20 0.94 -9.21
C LEU A 3 13.86 1.63 -8.95
N ARG A 4 13.89 2.75 -8.25
CA ARG A 4 12.70 3.53 -7.91
C ARG A 4 12.03 4.23 -9.09
N ASP A 5 12.71 4.33 -10.24
CA ASP A 5 12.13 4.91 -11.48
C ASP A 5 11.23 3.91 -12.21
N LEU A 6 11.42 2.60 -11.98
CA LEU A 6 10.61 1.54 -12.59
C LEU A 6 9.16 1.59 -12.10
N THR A 7 8.22 1.21 -12.97
CA THR A 7 6.84 0.89 -12.58
C THR A 7 6.78 -0.45 -11.83
N ALA A 8 5.67 -0.79 -11.22
CA ALA A 8 5.53 -2.07 -10.53
C ALA A 8 5.68 -3.27 -11.48
N LEU A 9 5.13 -3.16 -12.69
CA LEU A 9 5.25 -4.18 -13.73
C LEU A 9 6.68 -4.30 -14.28
N GLU A 10 7.37 -3.18 -14.47
CA GLU A 10 8.77 -3.18 -14.92
C GLU A 10 9.69 -3.82 -13.86
N LEU A 11 9.50 -3.47 -12.58
CA LEU A 11 10.25 -4.10 -11.50
C LEU A 11 9.94 -5.61 -11.41
N GLY A 12 8.67 -6.00 -11.47
CA GLY A 12 8.27 -7.40 -11.48
C GLY A 12 8.90 -8.18 -12.64
N ALA A 13 8.96 -7.57 -13.82
CA ALA A 13 9.64 -8.16 -14.99
C ALA A 13 11.16 -8.30 -14.78
N ALA A 14 11.81 -7.29 -14.19
CA ALA A 14 13.24 -7.34 -13.85
C ALA A 14 13.54 -8.43 -12.81
N ILE A 15 12.68 -8.55 -11.78
CA ILE A 15 12.79 -9.62 -10.78
C ILE A 15 12.62 -11.01 -11.43
N LYS A 16 11.63 -11.16 -12.31
CA LYS A 16 11.38 -12.43 -13.00
C LYS A 16 12.56 -12.84 -13.88
N LYS A 17 13.24 -11.90 -14.54
CA LYS A 17 14.44 -12.14 -15.34
C LYS A 17 15.70 -12.37 -14.48
N GLY A 18 15.66 -12.05 -13.18
CA GLY A 18 16.82 -12.13 -12.29
C GLY A 18 17.80 -10.94 -12.43
N GLU A 19 17.38 -9.87 -13.06
CA GLU A 19 18.13 -8.61 -13.18
C GLU A 19 18.16 -7.85 -11.85
N VAL A 20 17.12 -8.04 -11.01
CA VAL A 20 16.97 -7.50 -9.65
C VAL A 20 16.51 -8.63 -8.74
N SER A 21 17.05 -8.71 -7.54
CA SER A 21 16.54 -9.65 -6.53
C SER A 21 15.40 -9.03 -5.72
N THR A 22 14.54 -9.89 -5.14
CA THR A 22 13.46 -9.43 -4.25
C THR A 22 14.01 -8.72 -3.02
N VAL A 23 15.19 -9.13 -2.53
CA VAL A 23 15.87 -8.51 -1.38
C VAL A 23 16.41 -7.13 -1.74
N GLU A 24 17.01 -6.96 -2.93
CA GLU A 24 17.45 -5.63 -3.40
C GLU A 24 16.29 -4.66 -3.54
N ALA A 25 15.17 -5.09 -4.13
CA ALA A 25 13.97 -4.28 -4.23
C ALA A 25 13.42 -3.87 -2.85
N ALA A 26 13.34 -4.83 -1.91
CA ALA A 26 12.88 -4.56 -0.55
C ALA A 26 13.80 -3.59 0.20
N ARG A 27 15.11 -3.75 0.09
CA ARG A 27 16.11 -2.83 0.70
C ARG A 27 15.99 -1.43 0.11
N ALA A 28 15.91 -1.29 -1.22
CA ALA A 28 15.78 0.00 -1.88
C ALA A 28 14.54 0.77 -1.38
N ALA A 29 13.40 0.08 -1.17
CA ALA A 29 12.21 0.69 -0.60
C ALA A 29 12.40 1.10 0.87
N LEU A 30 12.97 0.23 1.71
CA LEU A 30 13.19 0.52 3.13
C LEU A 30 14.18 1.67 3.32
N ASP A 31 15.23 1.75 2.52
CA ASP A 31 16.20 2.85 2.53
C ASP A 31 15.55 4.18 2.12
N ALA A 32 14.67 4.14 1.09
CA ALA A 32 13.90 5.31 0.68
C ALA A 32 12.95 5.81 1.78
N ILE A 33 12.25 4.88 2.45
CA ILE A 33 11.38 5.20 3.60
C ILE A 33 12.21 5.84 4.72
N ALA A 34 13.34 5.24 5.11
CA ALA A 34 14.21 5.76 6.15
C ALA A 34 14.73 7.17 5.84
N ALA A 35 15.02 7.45 4.57
CA ALA A 35 15.55 8.74 4.14
C ALA A 35 14.48 9.85 4.06
N GLN A 36 13.23 9.53 3.67
CA GLN A 36 12.26 10.54 3.24
C GLN A 36 10.99 10.58 4.10
N ASP A 37 10.56 9.46 4.71
CA ASP A 37 9.24 9.38 5.34
C ASP A 37 9.10 10.25 6.60
N LYS A 38 10.21 10.61 7.23
CA LYS A 38 10.19 11.57 8.36
C LYS A 38 9.57 12.93 7.96
N ALA A 39 9.74 13.35 6.70
CA ALA A 39 9.17 14.59 6.20
C ALA A 39 7.73 14.41 5.71
N LEU A 40 7.38 13.22 5.21
CA LEU A 40 6.08 12.94 4.60
C LEU A 40 5.06 12.38 5.60
N ASN A 41 5.52 11.60 6.58
CA ASN A 41 4.68 10.88 7.54
C ASN A 41 3.64 9.97 6.86
N ALA A 42 4.06 9.31 5.76
CA ALA A 42 3.19 8.44 4.97
C ALA A 42 2.98 7.06 5.62
N PHE A 43 3.90 6.63 6.51
CA PHE A 43 3.79 5.35 7.23
C PHE A 43 3.48 5.56 8.71
N ILE A 44 2.59 4.71 9.27
CA ILE A 44 2.40 4.58 10.72
C ILE A 44 3.32 3.48 11.27
N THR A 45 3.45 2.38 10.53
CA THR A 45 4.27 1.23 10.91
C THR A 45 5.08 0.75 9.73
N VAL A 46 6.39 0.72 9.87
CA VAL A 46 7.30 0.08 8.91
C VAL A 46 7.70 -1.29 9.44
N THR A 47 7.55 -2.34 8.62
CA THR A 47 7.78 -3.74 9.05
C THR A 47 9.10 -4.30 8.51
N GLY A 48 10.19 -3.53 8.61
CA GLY A 48 11.47 -3.79 7.95
C GLY A 48 11.98 -5.22 8.07
N GLU A 49 12.03 -5.79 9.29
CA GLU A 49 12.47 -7.17 9.52
C GLU A 49 11.59 -8.19 8.79
N ARG A 50 10.25 -8.12 8.96
CA ARG A 50 9.29 -9.00 8.26
C ARG A 50 9.34 -8.82 6.74
N THR A 51 9.57 -7.59 6.27
CA THR A 51 9.74 -7.27 4.85
C THR A 51 10.94 -8.01 4.26
N LEU A 52 12.10 -7.95 4.91
CA LEU A 52 13.31 -8.64 4.48
C LEU A 52 13.17 -10.15 4.56
N GLU A 53 12.65 -10.69 5.66
CA GLU A 53 12.37 -12.13 5.78
C GLU A 53 11.46 -12.64 4.66
N ARG A 54 10.43 -11.87 4.31
CA ARG A 54 9.54 -12.23 3.21
C ARG A 54 10.26 -12.20 1.87
N ALA A 55 11.05 -11.15 1.61
CA ALA A 55 11.84 -11.01 0.39
C ALA A 55 12.85 -12.17 0.23
N GLU A 56 13.54 -12.54 1.32
CA GLU A 56 14.49 -13.67 1.34
C GLU A 56 13.79 -15.01 1.06
N LYS A 57 12.63 -15.26 1.66
CA LYS A 57 11.83 -16.46 1.40
C LYS A 57 11.40 -16.55 -0.06
N LEU A 58 10.97 -15.44 -0.66
CA LEU A 58 10.61 -15.40 -2.07
C LEU A 58 11.82 -15.62 -2.98
N GLN A 59 12.97 -15.07 -2.62
CA GLN A 59 14.22 -15.23 -3.37
C GLN A 59 14.74 -16.67 -3.34
N ALA A 60 14.61 -17.36 -2.19
CA ALA A 60 15.06 -18.76 -2.02
C ALA A 60 14.07 -19.79 -2.60
N GLY A 61 12.80 -19.42 -2.75
CA GLY A 61 11.76 -20.29 -3.30
C GLY A 61 11.88 -20.45 -4.80
N ALA A 62 11.33 -21.57 -5.34
CA ALA A 62 11.11 -21.66 -6.77
C ALA A 62 10.18 -20.51 -7.20
N ARG A 63 10.50 -19.85 -8.33
CA ARG A 63 9.71 -18.73 -8.87
C ARG A 63 8.40 -19.23 -9.50
N GLU A 64 7.58 -19.92 -8.69
CA GLU A 64 6.34 -20.55 -9.14
C GLU A 64 5.16 -19.57 -9.29
N ALA A 65 5.28 -18.34 -8.75
CA ALA A 65 4.22 -17.36 -8.88
C ALA A 65 4.23 -16.75 -10.29
N GLU A 66 3.14 -17.01 -11.04
CA GLU A 66 2.90 -16.39 -12.36
C GLU A 66 2.61 -14.89 -12.28
N SER A 67 2.36 -14.37 -11.08
CA SER A 67 1.99 -12.97 -10.88
C SER A 67 3.07 -12.01 -11.37
N PRO A 68 2.70 -10.98 -12.15
CA PRO A 68 3.64 -9.94 -12.56
C PRO A 68 4.12 -9.07 -11.39
N LEU A 69 3.50 -9.18 -10.22
CA LEU A 69 3.83 -8.43 -9.00
C LEU A 69 4.68 -9.26 -8.01
N TYR A 70 5.17 -10.43 -8.41
CA TYR A 70 6.01 -11.27 -7.56
C TYR A 70 7.27 -10.54 -7.12
N GLY A 71 7.48 -10.47 -5.81
CA GLY A 71 8.64 -9.79 -5.21
C GLY A 71 8.58 -8.27 -5.17
N VAL A 72 7.53 -7.65 -5.73
CA VAL A 72 7.39 -6.19 -5.78
C VAL A 72 6.97 -5.64 -4.42
N PRO A 73 7.74 -4.68 -3.84
CA PRO A 73 7.42 -4.08 -2.54
C PRO A 73 6.22 -3.12 -2.62
N MET A 74 5.33 -3.24 -1.61
CA MET A 74 4.10 -2.46 -1.54
C MET A 74 3.72 -2.13 -0.09
N ALA A 75 2.75 -1.25 0.10
CA ALA A 75 2.26 -0.91 1.43
C ALA A 75 0.73 -0.90 1.52
N ILE A 76 0.19 -1.05 2.74
CA ILE A 76 -1.22 -1.31 3.00
C ILE A 76 -1.78 -0.22 3.92
N LYS A 77 -2.91 0.38 3.53
CA LYS A 77 -3.61 1.37 4.36
C LYS A 77 -3.96 0.80 5.74
N ASP A 78 -3.84 1.61 6.77
CA ASP A 78 -3.93 1.16 8.17
C ASP A 78 -5.33 0.76 8.66
N ASN A 79 -6.35 0.81 7.81
CA ASN A 79 -7.67 0.22 8.09
C ASN A 79 -7.88 -1.19 7.48
N ILE A 80 -6.87 -1.77 6.84
CA ILE A 80 -6.92 -3.12 6.28
C ILE A 80 -6.20 -4.06 7.26
N CYS A 81 -6.93 -5.01 7.83
CA CYS A 81 -6.42 -5.94 8.82
C CYS A 81 -5.26 -6.79 8.27
N THR A 82 -4.15 -6.77 8.98
CA THR A 82 -2.95 -7.54 8.65
C THR A 82 -2.51 -8.29 9.89
N ARG A 83 -2.50 -9.62 9.84
CA ARG A 83 -2.26 -10.51 10.97
C ARG A 83 -0.97 -10.18 11.72
N GLY A 84 -1.12 -9.91 13.03
CA GLY A 84 0.01 -9.63 13.92
C GLY A 84 0.79 -8.35 13.60
N ILE A 85 0.22 -7.46 12.76
CA ILE A 85 0.74 -6.13 12.51
C ILE A 85 -0.29 -5.11 13.02
N LYS A 86 0.17 -4.12 13.77
CA LYS A 86 -0.67 -3.06 14.30
C LYS A 86 -1.54 -2.45 13.20
N THR A 87 -2.85 -2.39 13.45
CA THR A 87 -3.87 -1.88 12.54
C THR A 87 -4.77 -0.93 13.33
N SER A 88 -4.39 0.34 13.36
CA SER A 88 -4.97 1.34 14.26
C SER A 88 -6.03 2.22 13.62
N CYS A 89 -6.21 2.19 12.30
CA CYS A 89 -7.01 3.16 11.56
C CYS A 89 -6.58 4.61 11.82
N ALA A 90 -5.29 4.85 12.04
CA ALA A 90 -4.75 6.14 12.43
C ALA A 90 -5.38 6.72 13.70
N SER A 91 -5.91 5.87 14.60
CA SER A 91 -6.62 6.24 15.82
C SER A 91 -5.92 5.72 17.07
N LYS A 92 -5.93 6.53 18.12
CA LYS A 92 -5.54 6.10 19.46
C LYS A 92 -6.52 5.07 20.05
N ILE A 93 -7.78 5.06 19.61
CA ILE A 93 -8.82 4.15 20.11
C ILE A 93 -8.42 2.69 19.88
N LEU A 94 -7.94 2.36 18.66
CA LEU A 94 -7.44 1.02 18.34
C LEU A 94 -5.98 0.81 18.77
N GLY A 95 -5.24 1.88 18.95
CA GLY A 95 -3.93 1.90 19.58
C GLY A 95 -3.00 0.76 19.12
N ASP A 96 -2.84 -0.24 19.97
CA ASP A 96 -1.96 -1.39 19.73
C ASP A 96 -2.72 -2.62 19.20
N PHE A 97 -3.93 -2.47 18.70
CA PHE A 97 -4.68 -3.59 18.13
C PHE A 97 -3.93 -4.23 16.95
N ALA A 98 -3.58 -5.50 17.11
CA ALA A 98 -3.02 -6.34 16.07
C ALA A 98 -4.02 -7.44 15.71
N PRO A 99 -4.60 -7.45 14.50
CA PRO A 99 -5.59 -8.43 14.11
C PRO A 99 -5.04 -9.86 14.20
N PRO A 100 -5.85 -10.86 14.65
CA PRO A 100 -5.47 -12.27 14.61
C PRO A 100 -5.66 -12.92 13.23
N TYR A 101 -6.07 -12.16 12.21
CA TYR A 101 -6.37 -12.61 10.85
C TYR A 101 -5.93 -11.58 9.82
N ASP A 102 -5.81 -12.01 8.58
CA ASP A 102 -5.57 -11.16 7.42
C ASP A 102 -6.88 -10.81 6.71
N ALA A 103 -6.96 -9.62 6.16
CA ALA A 103 -8.00 -9.28 5.21
C ALA A 103 -7.85 -10.13 3.93
N ALA A 104 -8.95 -10.43 3.23
CA ALA A 104 -8.93 -11.21 1.99
C ALA A 104 -7.93 -10.68 0.96
N VAL A 105 -7.84 -9.36 0.81
CA VAL A 105 -6.88 -8.71 -0.09
C VAL A 105 -5.43 -8.95 0.33
N VAL A 106 -5.14 -9.01 1.62
CA VAL A 106 -3.80 -9.30 2.15
C VAL A 106 -3.38 -10.73 1.84
N GLU A 107 -4.30 -11.68 2.01
CA GLU A 107 -4.05 -13.08 1.64
C GLU A 107 -3.80 -13.25 0.14
N ARG A 108 -4.58 -12.55 -0.71
CA ARG A 108 -4.41 -12.57 -2.18
C ARG A 108 -3.06 -11.98 -2.60
N LEU A 109 -2.68 -10.85 -2.04
CA LEU A 109 -1.36 -10.23 -2.25
C LEU A 109 -0.22 -11.14 -1.80
N ALA A 110 -0.36 -11.78 -0.63
CA ALA A 110 0.63 -12.73 -0.14
C ALA A 110 0.81 -13.93 -1.07
N ARG A 111 -0.30 -14.48 -1.62
CA ARG A 111 -0.28 -15.57 -2.62
C ARG A 111 0.35 -15.12 -3.94
N ALA A 112 0.13 -13.89 -4.36
CA ALA A 112 0.76 -13.31 -5.54
C ALA A 112 2.25 -13.00 -5.35
N GLY A 113 2.81 -13.22 -4.16
CA GLY A 113 4.22 -12.96 -3.88
C GLY A 113 4.53 -11.50 -3.55
N ALA A 114 3.55 -10.69 -3.14
CA ALA A 114 3.81 -9.32 -2.71
C ALA A 114 4.70 -9.26 -1.45
N VAL A 115 5.49 -8.19 -1.35
CA VAL A 115 6.35 -7.88 -0.21
C VAL A 115 5.82 -6.63 0.49
N SER A 116 5.19 -6.81 1.66
CA SER A 116 4.62 -5.68 2.42
C SER A 116 5.72 -4.90 3.16
N LEU A 117 5.72 -3.58 3.00
CA LEU A 117 6.61 -2.63 3.67
C LEU A 117 6.05 -2.15 5.01
N GLY A 118 4.72 -2.27 5.22
CA GLY A 118 4.06 -1.83 6.43
C GLY A 118 2.70 -1.20 6.22
N LYS A 119 2.29 -0.38 7.20
CA LYS A 119 0.96 0.24 7.29
C LYS A 119 1.04 1.74 7.04
N LEU A 120 0.21 2.18 6.11
CA LEU A 120 0.16 3.56 5.63
C LEU A 120 -0.77 4.44 6.48
N ASN A 121 -0.31 5.66 6.70
CA ASN A 121 -1.07 6.68 7.40
C ASN A 121 -2.30 7.12 6.59
N MET A 122 -3.31 7.63 7.30
CA MET A 122 -4.62 7.91 6.75
C MET A 122 -5.39 8.89 7.65
N ASP A 123 -6.50 9.43 7.20
CA ASP A 123 -7.45 10.08 8.11
C ASP A 123 -8.02 9.06 9.11
N GLU A 124 -8.22 9.49 10.36
CA GLU A 124 -8.72 8.64 11.43
C GLU A 124 -10.03 7.94 11.04
N PHE A 125 -10.07 6.58 11.14
CA PHE A 125 -11.18 5.72 10.71
C PHE A 125 -11.66 5.96 9.27
N ALA A 126 -10.77 6.43 8.39
CA ALA A 126 -11.08 6.81 7.01
C ALA A 126 -12.09 7.98 6.87
N MET A 127 -12.33 8.72 7.94
CA MET A 127 -13.27 9.84 8.03
C MET A 127 -12.55 11.17 7.76
N GLY A 128 -12.19 11.42 6.51
CA GLY A 128 -11.54 12.66 6.11
C GLY A 128 -11.14 12.65 4.66
N SER A 129 -10.58 13.75 4.21
CA SER A 129 -10.17 13.98 2.82
C SER A 129 -8.83 14.70 2.68
N THR A 130 -8.07 14.84 3.77
CA THR A 130 -6.81 15.59 3.80
C THR A 130 -5.65 14.84 4.43
N SER A 131 -5.93 13.73 5.14
CA SER A 131 -4.97 12.99 5.96
C SER A 131 -4.29 13.84 7.06
N GLU A 132 -5.06 14.80 7.60
CA GLU A 132 -4.65 15.65 8.73
C GLU A 132 -5.20 15.17 10.07
N THR A 133 -6.26 14.32 10.05
CA THR A 133 -6.97 13.88 11.26
C THR A 133 -6.31 12.70 11.96
N SER A 134 -5.20 12.20 11.42
CA SER A 134 -4.45 11.09 12.01
C SER A 134 -3.93 11.40 13.41
N TYR A 135 -4.12 10.46 14.35
CA TYR A 135 -3.48 10.53 15.68
C TYR A 135 -1.95 10.57 15.58
N TYR A 136 -1.37 10.00 14.53
CA TYR A 136 0.09 9.95 14.32
C TYR A 136 0.63 11.19 13.59
N GLY A 137 -0.20 12.20 13.42
CA GLY A 137 0.14 13.45 12.73
C GLY A 137 -0.22 13.46 11.24
N PRO A 138 -0.23 14.65 10.64
CA PRO A 138 -0.64 14.84 9.24
C PRO A 138 0.35 14.21 8.25
N VAL A 139 -0.19 13.69 7.15
CA VAL A 139 0.60 13.31 5.98
C VAL A 139 0.87 14.56 5.12
N ARG A 140 2.04 14.62 4.51
CA ARG A 140 2.44 15.73 3.63
C ARG A 140 2.44 15.30 2.17
N ASN A 141 2.12 16.25 1.29
CA ASN A 141 2.20 16.02 -0.15
C ASN A 141 3.68 16.08 -0.59
N PRO A 142 4.21 15.05 -1.30
CA PRO A 142 5.61 15.03 -1.70
C PRO A 142 6.00 16.12 -2.72
N TRP A 143 5.04 16.70 -3.43
CA TRP A 143 5.27 17.80 -4.37
C TRP A 143 5.42 19.17 -3.67
N ASP A 144 4.75 19.34 -2.52
CA ASP A 144 4.81 20.54 -1.70
C ASP A 144 4.44 20.15 -0.26
N LEU A 145 5.40 20.16 0.64
CA LEU A 145 5.23 19.74 2.03
C LEU A 145 4.26 20.62 2.84
N GLU A 146 3.92 21.80 2.34
CA GLU A 146 2.91 22.68 2.93
C GLU A 146 1.49 22.36 2.46
N ARG A 147 1.33 21.39 1.55
CA ARG A 147 0.05 20.97 1.00
C ARG A 147 -0.37 19.60 1.55
N VAL A 148 -1.69 19.40 1.55
CA VAL A 148 -2.27 18.10 1.89
C VAL A 148 -2.12 17.10 0.73
N PRO A 149 -1.91 15.83 0.98
CA PRO A 149 -1.85 14.79 -0.05
C PRO A 149 -3.25 14.33 -0.50
N GLY A 150 -4.31 14.89 0.11
CA GLY A 150 -5.64 14.32 0.03
C GLY A 150 -5.84 13.19 1.04
N GLY A 151 -7.03 12.57 1.01
CA GLY A 151 -7.41 11.51 1.96
C GLY A 151 -8.72 10.80 1.56
N SER A 152 -9.00 9.80 2.31
CA SER A 152 -8.33 9.29 3.51
C SER A 152 -7.12 8.38 3.23
N SER A 153 -6.79 7.98 2.00
CA SER A 153 -5.62 7.18 1.65
C SER A 153 -4.39 8.04 1.29
N GLY A 154 -4.18 9.18 1.99
CA GLY A 154 -3.13 10.14 1.70
C GLY A 154 -1.72 9.56 1.86
N GLY A 155 -1.49 8.72 2.89
CA GLY A 155 -0.22 8.03 3.06
C GLY A 155 0.13 7.13 1.87
N GLY A 156 -0.88 6.45 1.29
CA GLY A 156 -0.69 5.60 0.11
C GLY A 156 -0.31 6.41 -1.14
N ALA A 157 -1.04 7.49 -1.41
CA ALA A 157 -0.75 8.36 -2.54
C ALA A 157 0.61 9.04 -2.40
N ALA A 158 0.94 9.56 -1.21
CA ALA A 158 2.21 10.19 -0.93
C ALA A 158 3.38 9.20 -1.05
N ALA A 159 3.25 7.98 -0.50
CA ALA A 159 4.28 6.97 -0.57
C ALA A 159 4.60 6.56 -2.02
N VAL A 160 3.57 6.33 -2.85
CA VAL A 160 3.75 5.99 -4.27
C VAL A 160 4.37 7.15 -5.04
N ALA A 161 3.89 8.37 -4.86
CA ALA A 161 4.42 9.56 -5.53
C ALA A 161 5.88 9.84 -5.17
N ALA A 162 6.28 9.60 -3.92
CA ALA A 162 7.65 9.78 -3.44
C ALA A 162 8.57 8.58 -3.74
N GLY A 163 8.07 7.48 -4.34
CA GLY A 163 8.86 6.29 -4.62
C GLY A 163 9.27 5.50 -3.37
N LEU A 164 8.46 5.53 -2.29
CA LEU A 164 8.69 4.75 -1.08
C LEU A 164 8.18 3.31 -1.19
N GLY A 165 7.49 2.99 -2.25
CA GLY A 165 7.00 1.69 -2.65
C GLY A 165 6.46 1.77 -4.07
N TRP A 166 6.27 0.64 -4.73
CA TRP A 166 5.84 0.63 -6.14
C TRP A 166 4.33 0.77 -6.29
N TYR A 167 3.60 0.26 -5.33
CA TYR A 167 2.14 0.44 -5.26
C TYR A 167 1.65 0.43 -3.82
N ALA A 168 0.46 0.93 -3.62
CA ALA A 168 -0.23 0.89 -2.35
C ALA A 168 -1.65 0.36 -2.50
N VAL A 169 -2.19 -0.22 -1.43
CA VAL A 169 -3.60 -0.62 -1.35
C VAL A 169 -4.31 0.26 -0.35
N GLY A 170 -5.33 0.95 -0.83
CA GLY A 170 -6.16 1.88 -0.06
C GLY A 170 -7.62 1.46 0.01
N SER A 171 -8.45 2.32 0.59
CA SER A 171 -9.90 2.19 0.61
C SER A 171 -10.57 3.49 0.17
N ASP A 172 -11.69 3.37 -0.50
CA ASP A 172 -12.47 4.49 -1.05
C ASP A 172 -13.95 4.31 -0.73
N THR A 173 -14.54 5.28 -0.09
CA THR A 173 -15.97 5.35 0.23
C THR A 173 -16.63 6.46 -0.58
N GLY A 174 -16.07 7.67 -0.48
CA GLY A 174 -16.55 8.86 -1.15
C GLY A 174 -15.46 9.60 -1.96
N GLY A 175 -14.34 8.90 -2.32
CA GLY A 175 -13.22 9.50 -3.02
C GLY A 175 -11.86 9.18 -2.43
N SER A 176 -11.79 8.37 -1.35
CA SER A 176 -10.59 8.25 -0.51
C SER A 176 -9.40 7.49 -1.15
N ILE A 177 -9.50 6.99 -2.38
CA ILE A 177 -8.38 6.58 -3.24
C ILE A 177 -8.18 7.61 -4.34
N ARG A 178 -9.28 7.96 -5.05
CA ARG A 178 -9.25 8.78 -6.26
C ARG A 178 -8.79 10.21 -6.00
N GLN A 179 -9.25 10.81 -4.90
CA GLN A 179 -8.91 12.18 -4.56
C GLN A 179 -7.43 12.32 -4.15
N PRO A 180 -6.88 11.52 -3.21
CA PRO A 180 -5.45 11.62 -2.91
C PRO A 180 -4.57 11.20 -4.09
N ALA A 181 -5.00 10.28 -4.95
CA ALA A 181 -4.29 9.97 -6.19
C ALA A 181 -4.17 11.21 -7.09
N SER A 182 -5.27 11.95 -7.26
CA SER A 182 -5.29 13.19 -8.03
C SER A 182 -4.36 14.26 -7.42
N TYR A 183 -4.36 14.42 -6.10
CA TYR A 183 -3.55 15.44 -5.42
C TYR A 183 -2.05 15.13 -5.43
N CYS A 184 -1.69 13.86 -5.43
CA CYS A 184 -0.29 13.43 -5.47
C CYS A 184 0.21 13.07 -6.89
N GLY A 185 -0.63 13.21 -7.93
CA GLY A 185 -0.22 12.96 -9.31
C GLY A 185 0.05 11.47 -9.61
N VAL A 186 -0.69 10.57 -8.98
CA VAL A 186 -0.62 9.12 -9.20
C VAL A 186 -1.96 8.58 -9.70
N THR A 187 -2.00 7.33 -10.12
CA THR A 187 -3.23 6.66 -10.54
C THR A 187 -3.87 5.94 -9.36
N GLY A 188 -5.19 6.11 -9.17
CA GLY A 188 -5.97 5.41 -8.17
C GLY A 188 -7.27 4.88 -8.74
N ILE A 189 -7.60 3.63 -8.46
CA ILE A 189 -8.84 3.00 -8.94
C ILE A 189 -9.73 2.61 -7.76
N LYS A 190 -10.97 3.11 -7.78
CA LYS A 190 -12.08 2.56 -7.01
C LYS A 190 -12.88 1.61 -7.90
N PRO A 191 -12.78 0.30 -7.70
CA PRO A 191 -13.53 -0.65 -8.53
C PRO A 191 -15.03 -0.56 -8.26
N THR A 192 -15.82 -1.25 -9.09
CA THR A 192 -17.25 -1.46 -8.85
C THR A 192 -17.45 -2.17 -7.51
N TYR A 193 -18.48 -1.75 -6.77
CA TYR A 193 -18.84 -2.34 -5.49
C TYR A 193 -18.98 -3.86 -5.59
N GLY A 194 -18.33 -4.59 -4.65
CA GLY A 194 -18.36 -6.05 -4.61
C GLY A 194 -17.33 -6.76 -5.50
N THR A 195 -16.59 -6.04 -6.34
CA THR A 195 -15.53 -6.63 -7.18
C THR A 195 -14.34 -7.12 -6.34
N VAL A 196 -14.04 -6.41 -5.27
CA VAL A 196 -12.98 -6.74 -4.31
C VAL A 196 -13.61 -7.02 -2.96
N SER A 197 -13.20 -8.13 -2.32
CA SER A 197 -13.65 -8.48 -0.98
C SER A 197 -13.36 -7.37 0.03
N ARG A 198 -14.33 -7.13 0.92
CA ARG A 198 -14.18 -6.20 2.04
C ARG A 198 -13.94 -6.93 3.38
N TYR A 199 -13.79 -8.26 3.35
CA TYR A 199 -13.44 -9.01 4.56
C TYR A 199 -12.11 -8.50 5.13
N GLY A 200 -12.14 -8.11 6.39
CA GLY A 200 -10.97 -7.54 7.08
C GLY A 200 -10.69 -6.05 6.80
N LEU A 201 -11.56 -5.36 6.07
CA LEU A 201 -11.56 -3.90 6.02
C LEU A 201 -12.34 -3.36 7.22
N ILE A 202 -11.70 -2.50 8.04
CA ILE A 202 -12.42 -1.76 9.09
C ILE A 202 -13.26 -0.69 8.39
N ALA A 203 -14.59 -0.81 8.53
CA ALA A 203 -15.53 -0.05 7.73
C ALA A 203 -15.62 1.43 8.13
N TYR A 204 -15.82 2.28 7.11
CA TYR A 204 -16.37 3.63 7.27
C TYR A 204 -17.87 3.63 6.97
N ALA A 205 -18.25 3.18 5.77
CA ALA A 205 -19.62 3.00 5.34
C ALA A 205 -19.73 1.70 4.54
N SER A 206 -20.16 0.62 5.16
CA SER A 206 -20.13 -0.75 4.62
C SER A 206 -20.81 -0.91 3.27
N SER A 207 -21.81 -0.08 2.97
CA SER A 207 -22.55 -0.10 1.70
C SER A 207 -21.85 0.64 0.55
N LEU A 208 -20.74 1.32 0.83
CA LEU A 208 -20.01 2.16 -0.14
C LEU A 208 -18.53 1.81 -0.23
N ASP A 209 -17.93 1.31 0.86
CA ASP A 209 -16.50 1.05 0.96
C ASP A 209 -16.02 0.09 -0.12
N GLN A 210 -14.92 0.42 -0.77
CA GLN A 210 -14.17 -0.45 -1.66
C GLN A 210 -12.67 -0.36 -1.41
N ILE A 211 -11.98 -1.49 -1.53
CA ILE A 211 -10.52 -1.54 -1.55
C ILE A 211 -10.06 -1.42 -3.00
N GLY A 212 -8.96 -0.71 -3.22
CA GLY A 212 -8.37 -0.56 -4.55
C GLY A 212 -6.93 -0.08 -4.51
N PRO A 213 -6.26 -0.11 -5.67
CA PRO A 213 -4.86 0.24 -5.81
C PRO A 213 -4.62 1.74 -5.95
N LEU A 214 -3.38 2.13 -5.57
CA LEU A 214 -2.73 3.39 -5.91
C LEU A 214 -1.37 3.03 -6.52
N CYS A 215 -1.10 3.47 -7.73
CA CYS A 215 0.10 3.13 -8.50
C CYS A 215 0.57 4.36 -9.30
N ARG A 216 1.73 4.26 -9.94
CA ARG A 216 2.22 5.34 -10.80
C ARG A 216 1.41 5.48 -12.08
N ASP A 217 0.96 4.38 -12.65
CA ASP A 217 0.20 4.36 -13.90
C ASP A 217 -1.00 3.42 -13.88
N ALA A 218 -1.78 3.45 -14.95
CA ALA A 218 -3.00 2.67 -15.08
C ALA A 218 -2.73 1.17 -15.34
N ALA A 219 -1.60 0.81 -15.96
CA ALA A 219 -1.25 -0.58 -16.21
C ALA A 219 -0.89 -1.30 -14.92
N ASP A 220 -0.09 -0.66 -14.06
CA ASP A 220 0.20 -1.14 -12.71
C ASP A 220 -1.09 -1.30 -11.89
N CYS A 221 -1.99 -0.29 -11.94
CA CYS A 221 -3.27 -0.36 -11.25
C CYS A 221 -4.14 -1.54 -11.72
N ALA A 222 -4.17 -1.81 -13.02
CA ALA A 222 -4.90 -2.95 -13.58
C ALA A 222 -4.32 -4.28 -13.06
N ALA A 223 -3.01 -4.45 -13.07
CA ALA A 223 -2.34 -5.65 -12.58
C ALA A 223 -2.56 -5.87 -11.08
N VAL A 224 -2.49 -4.80 -10.27
CA VAL A 224 -2.79 -4.89 -8.84
C VAL A 224 -4.26 -5.24 -8.62
N LEU A 225 -5.17 -4.62 -9.37
CA LEU A 225 -6.61 -4.89 -9.26
C LEU A 225 -6.94 -6.34 -9.60
N ASP A 226 -6.30 -6.93 -10.65
CA ASP A 226 -6.47 -8.34 -11.00
C ASP A 226 -6.10 -9.28 -9.84
N VAL A 227 -5.07 -8.95 -9.05
CA VAL A 227 -4.71 -9.70 -7.85
C VAL A 227 -5.74 -9.53 -6.74
N LEU A 228 -6.29 -8.32 -6.59
CA LEU A 228 -7.25 -8.02 -5.50
C LEU A 228 -8.64 -8.58 -5.76
N MET A 229 -9.07 -8.65 -7.04
CA MET A 229 -10.40 -9.10 -7.45
C MET A 229 -10.60 -10.60 -7.24
N GLY A 230 -11.86 -11.01 -7.14
CA GLY A 230 -12.29 -12.39 -7.17
C GLY A 230 -13.42 -12.68 -6.20
N HIS A 231 -14.00 -13.84 -6.36
CA HIS A 231 -15.10 -14.33 -5.53
C HIS A 231 -14.63 -14.61 -4.08
N ASP A 232 -15.46 -14.21 -3.11
CA ASP A 232 -15.33 -14.51 -1.68
C ASP A 232 -16.01 -15.85 -1.36
#